data_7b4cab15837f8392e908fb9a27951099
#
_entry.id   7b4cab15837f8392e908fb9a27951099
#
_cell.length_a   1.000
_cell.length_b   1.000
_cell.length_c   1.000
_cell.angle_alpha   90.00
_cell.angle_beta   90.00
_cell.angle_gamma   90.00
#
_symmetry.space_group_name_H-M   'P 1'
#
loop_
_entity.id
_entity.type
_entity.pdbx_description
1 polymer ?
#
loop_
_entity_poly.entity_id
_entity_poly.type
_entity_poly.pdbx_seq_one_letter_code
_entity_poly.pdbx_strand_id
1 'polypeptide(L)'
;MREPELVSIALPVRNGADRLEGVIGSVLAQDYPRIELVISDNASTDGTEELCRDLAAGERRIVYHRHPHNVGLLANFTHAARISRGAYVRWIGDDDRLQPACVSRAMAAFASDERLILVTNQVSYSRPDGTVTTAAYEGPHEGGGLGSDDPVERFTEMLRLLNESPFLIDPLYGLLRREPAVGIPRRNMLREDEVFAAKLALAGPWAHVPEVLSHRNWRLERISGLARRLDVPSWQSHAANTLQCRELLRWVRDAGLADDDRRRARAGVLRMYARRQRRTIAHRSRKLLSMARPT
;
A
#
# COMPACT_ATOMS: atom_id res chain seq x y z
N MET A 1 19.94 -2.70 -27.06
CA MET A 1 19.26 -2.89 -25.75
C MET A 1 18.40 -1.66 -25.51
N ARG A 2 17.14 -1.80 -25.12
CA ARG A 2 16.33 -0.64 -24.70
C ARG A 2 16.95 -0.04 -23.44
N GLU A 3 16.94 1.28 -23.34
CA GLU A 3 17.37 2.00 -22.14
C GLU A 3 16.50 1.57 -20.94
N PRO A 4 17.06 1.31 -19.74
CA PRO A 4 16.26 0.96 -18.58
C PRO A 4 15.19 2.01 -18.30
N GLU A 5 13.97 1.60 -17.95
CA GLU A 5 12.88 2.51 -17.62
C GLU A 5 13.16 3.23 -16.28
N LEU A 6 12.75 4.49 -16.17
CA LEU A 6 12.87 5.23 -14.91
C LEU A 6 11.90 4.68 -13.87
N VAL A 7 12.40 4.42 -12.68
CA VAL A 7 11.63 4.02 -11.50
C VAL A 7 11.64 5.14 -10.48
N SER A 8 10.46 5.55 -10.02
CA SER A 8 10.31 6.56 -8.98
C SER A 8 10.04 5.88 -7.63
N ILE A 9 10.81 6.25 -6.60
CA ILE A 9 10.50 5.92 -5.22
C ILE A 9 9.84 7.14 -4.60
N ALA A 10 8.56 7.03 -4.24
CA ALA A 10 7.75 8.11 -3.71
C ALA A 10 7.75 8.07 -2.17
N LEU A 11 8.30 9.08 -1.54
CA LEU A 11 8.44 9.23 -0.08
C LEU A 11 7.58 10.40 0.42
N PRO A 12 6.32 10.15 0.81
CA PRO A 12 5.54 11.15 1.52
C PRO A 12 6.00 11.25 2.97
N VAL A 13 6.29 12.44 3.44
CA VAL A 13 6.79 12.68 4.80
C VAL A 13 6.08 13.84 5.48
N ARG A 14 6.02 13.79 6.81
CA ARG A 14 5.73 14.92 7.68
C ARG A 14 6.42 14.73 9.02
N ASN A 15 7.29 15.69 9.39
CA ASN A 15 8.06 15.67 10.63
C ASN A 15 8.88 14.38 10.76
N GLY A 16 9.85 14.19 9.85
CA GLY A 16 10.66 12.99 9.72
C GLY A 16 12.16 13.20 9.81
N ALA A 17 12.62 14.38 10.26
CA ALA A 17 14.05 14.74 10.28
C ALA A 17 14.94 13.69 10.96
N ASP A 18 14.43 13.06 12.02
CA ASP A 18 15.15 12.09 12.84
C ASP A 18 15.35 10.70 12.22
N ARG A 19 14.69 10.40 11.08
CA ARG A 19 14.67 9.03 10.51
C ARG A 19 14.88 8.96 9.00
N LEU A 20 14.83 10.09 8.29
CA LEU A 20 14.89 10.12 6.83
C LEU A 20 16.24 9.66 6.26
N GLU A 21 17.37 9.93 6.92
CA GLU A 21 18.70 9.57 6.39
C GLU A 21 18.81 8.08 6.05
N GLY A 22 18.31 7.23 6.95
CA GLY A 22 18.37 5.79 6.72
C GLY A 22 17.46 5.31 5.59
N VAL A 23 16.30 5.94 5.40
CA VAL A 23 15.38 5.65 4.28
C VAL A 23 16.02 6.09 2.98
N ILE A 24 16.46 7.34 2.90
CA ILE A 24 17.09 7.94 1.71
C ILE A 24 18.33 7.13 1.31
N GLY A 25 19.20 6.80 2.28
CA GLY A 25 20.38 5.96 2.04
C GLY A 25 20.01 4.61 1.42
N SER A 26 18.96 3.93 1.90
CA SER A 26 18.50 2.65 1.36
C SER A 26 17.95 2.75 -0.07
N VAL A 27 17.34 3.88 -0.42
CA VAL A 27 16.86 4.15 -1.78
C VAL A 27 18.04 4.45 -2.72
N LEU A 28 18.97 5.29 -2.29
CA LEU A 28 20.13 5.66 -3.12
C LEU A 28 21.11 4.49 -3.35
N ALA A 29 21.06 3.48 -2.47
CA ALA A 29 21.85 2.24 -2.57
C ALA A 29 21.22 1.16 -3.47
N GLN A 30 20.10 1.44 -4.17
CA GLN A 30 19.52 0.49 -5.10
C GLN A 30 20.48 0.20 -6.26
N ASP A 31 20.58 -1.07 -6.64
CA ASP A 31 21.44 -1.56 -7.73
C ASP A 31 20.84 -1.31 -9.14
N TYR A 32 19.61 -0.82 -9.21
CA TYR A 32 18.96 -0.45 -10.47
C TYR A 32 19.43 0.93 -10.95
N PRO A 33 19.85 1.08 -12.24
CA PRO A 33 20.62 2.25 -12.68
C PRO A 33 19.79 3.53 -12.85
N ARG A 34 18.47 3.42 -13.04
CA ARG A 34 17.60 4.59 -13.32
C ARG A 34 16.50 4.73 -12.28
N ILE A 35 16.87 5.35 -11.16
CA ILE A 35 15.93 5.68 -10.09
C ILE A 35 15.85 7.19 -9.87
N GLU A 36 14.70 7.66 -9.38
CA GLU A 36 14.55 8.94 -8.71
C GLU A 36 13.87 8.72 -7.36
N LEU A 37 14.24 9.53 -6.38
CA LEU A 37 13.56 9.62 -5.09
C LEU A 37 12.74 10.91 -5.06
N VAL A 38 11.42 10.78 -4.96
CA VAL A 38 10.49 11.90 -4.92
C VAL A 38 9.99 12.09 -3.50
N ILE A 39 10.50 13.11 -2.82
CA ILE A 39 10.12 13.45 -1.44
C ILE A 39 8.99 14.48 -1.49
N SER A 40 7.82 14.11 -0.95
CA SER A 40 6.67 15.01 -0.80
C SER A 40 6.48 15.36 0.67
N ASP A 41 6.92 16.55 1.06
CA ASP A 41 6.83 17.05 2.43
C ASP A 41 5.50 17.75 2.68
N ASN A 42 4.74 17.23 3.63
CA ASN A 42 3.41 17.69 3.99
C ASN A 42 3.45 18.85 5.01
N ALA A 43 4.18 19.92 4.66
CA ALA A 43 4.40 21.10 5.50
C ALA A 43 4.96 20.72 6.88
N SER A 44 6.12 20.07 6.91
CA SER A 44 6.84 19.76 8.15
C SER A 44 7.23 21.02 8.91
N THR A 45 7.33 20.90 10.24
CA THR A 45 7.62 21.97 11.20
C THR A 45 8.84 21.65 12.08
N ASP A 46 9.54 20.59 11.77
CA ASP A 46 10.84 20.20 12.35
C ASP A 46 11.96 20.46 11.32
N GLY A 47 13.14 19.90 11.49
CA GLY A 47 14.28 20.04 10.57
C GLY A 47 14.16 19.27 9.25
N THR A 48 12.97 18.72 8.89
CA THR A 48 12.76 17.92 7.65
C THR A 48 13.03 18.74 6.39
N GLU A 49 12.60 20.01 6.35
CA GLU A 49 12.76 20.87 5.16
C GLU A 49 14.23 21.11 4.88
N GLU A 50 15.01 21.53 5.89
CA GLU A 50 16.44 21.81 5.77
C GLU A 50 17.19 20.57 5.32
N LEU A 51 16.98 19.44 5.99
CA LEU A 51 17.60 18.16 5.64
C LEU A 51 17.32 17.78 4.18
N CYS A 52 16.06 17.84 3.75
CA CYS A 52 15.68 17.43 2.38
C CYS A 52 16.22 18.38 1.32
N ARG A 53 16.31 19.68 1.59
CA ARG A 53 16.92 20.66 0.67
C ARG A 53 18.42 20.41 0.49
N ASP A 54 19.12 20.17 1.59
CA ASP A 54 20.56 19.90 1.57
C ASP A 54 20.88 18.61 0.81
N LEU A 55 20.12 17.55 1.06
CA LEU A 55 20.27 16.29 0.34
C LEU A 55 19.96 16.42 -1.15
N ALA A 56 18.90 17.14 -1.52
CA ALA A 56 18.54 17.37 -2.91
C ALA A 56 19.55 18.27 -3.66
N ALA A 57 20.23 19.17 -2.97
CA ALA A 57 21.31 19.97 -3.56
C ALA A 57 22.56 19.11 -3.88
N GLY A 58 22.83 18.07 -3.09
CA GLY A 58 23.97 17.17 -3.28
C GLY A 58 23.71 15.95 -4.17
N GLU A 59 22.45 15.57 -4.40
CA GLU A 59 22.11 14.33 -5.11
C GLU A 59 20.99 14.56 -6.16
N ARG A 60 21.36 14.51 -7.43
CA ARG A 60 20.46 14.79 -8.56
C ARG A 60 19.30 13.81 -8.73
N ARG A 61 19.37 12.63 -8.12
CA ARG A 61 18.27 11.66 -8.10
C ARG A 61 17.17 12.03 -7.12
N ILE A 62 17.38 13.01 -6.22
CA ILE A 62 16.39 13.46 -5.26
C ILE A 62 15.59 14.63 -5.83
N VAL A 63 14.27 14.48 -5.84
CA VAL A 63 13.30 15.54 -6.17
C VAL A 63 12.53 15.87 -4.90
N TYR A 64 12.73 17.07 -4.38
CA TYR A 64 12.04 17.54 -3.16
C TYR A 64 10.92 18.51 -3.50
N HIS A 65 9.74 18.23 -2.98
CA HIS A 65 8.57 19.10 -3.04
C HIS A 65 7.99 19.29 -1.65
N ARG A 66 7.70 20.55 -1.27
CA ARG A 66 7.05 20.90 -0.01
C ARG A 66 5.70 21.55 -0.25
N HIS A 67 4.67 21.04 0.40
CA HIS A 67 3.35 21.67 0.41
C HIS A 67 3.35 22.94 1.25
N PRO A 68 2.59 24.00 0.85
CA PRO A 68 2.50 25.24 1.64
C PRO A 68 1.75 25.05 2.97
N HIS A 69 0.93 24.01 3.08
CA HIS A 69 0.20 23.62 4.29
C HIS A 69 -0.02 22.11 4.30
N ASN A 70 -0.41 21.55 5.45
CA ASN A 70 -0.75 20.13 5.58
C ASN A 70 -2.01 19.81 4.76
N VAL A 71 -1.84 19.00 3.73
CA VAL A 71 -2.92 18.57 2.82
C VAL A 71 -3.58 17.23 3.23
N GLY A 72 -3.12 16.63 4.35
CA GLY A 72 -3.55 15.34 4.83
C GLY A 72 -2.71 14.17 4.30
N LEU A 73 -2.78 13.04 5.00
CA LEU A 73 -1.93 11.88 4.74
C LEU A 73 -2.14 11.34 3.32
N LEU A 74 -3.38 10.99 2.95
CA LEU A 74 -3.68 10.38 1.67
C LEU A 74 -3.38 11.32 0.49
N ALA A 75 -3.67 12.62 0.64
CA ALA A 75 -3.38 13.59 -0.40
C ALA A 75 -1.86 13.69 -0.65
N ASN A 76 -1.04 13.67 0.41
CA ASN A 76 0.42 13.68 0.29
C ASN A 76 0.96 12.40 -0.38
N PHE A 77 0.46 11.21 -0.01
CA PHE A 77 0.79 9.95 -0.69
C PHE A 77 0.46 9.99 -2.20
N THR A 78 -0.74 10.45 -2.52
CA THR A 78 -1.19 10.56 -3.92
C THR A 78 -0.36 11.58 -4.69
N HIS A 79 -0.03 12.72 -4.06
CA HIS A 79 0.78 13.77 -4.67
C HIS A 79 2.18 13.26 -5.01
N ALA A 80 2.86 12.58 -4.09
CA ALA A 80 4.19 12.02 -4.32
C ALA A 80 4.25 11.14 -5.58
N ALA A 81 3.25 10.26 -5.78
CA ALA A 81 3.16 9.44 -7.00
C ALA A 81 2.81 10.26 -8.26
N ARG A 82 2.00 11.32 -8.12
CA ARG A 82 1.61 12.16 -9.27
C ARG A 82 2.77 12.98 -9.83
N ILE A 83 3.62 13.53 -8.97
CA ILE A 83 4.79 14.31 -9.39
C ILE A 83 5.98 13.43 -9.79
N SER A 84 5.91 12.12 -9.57
CA SER A 84 6.87 11.14 -10.05
C SER A 84 6.87 11.09 -11.58
N ARG A 85 8.05 10.92 -12.20
CA ARG A 85 8.24 10.90 -13.66
C ARG A 85 8.47 9.52 -14.23
N GLY A 86 8.80 8.54 -13.39
CA GLY A 86 9.05 7.16 -13.79
C GLY A 86 7.84 6.47 -14.39
N ALA A 87 8.07 5.50 -15.27
CA ALA A 87 7.05 4.59 -15.76
C ALA A 87 6.51 3.68 -14.64
N TYR A 88 7.32 3.49 -13.61
CA TYR A 88 6.99 2.71 -12.41
C TYR A 88 7.13 3.58 -11.17
N VAL A 89 6.31 3.30 -10.16
CA VAL A 89 6.32 3.98 -8.87
C VAL A 89 6.23 2.99 -7.71
N ARG A 90 6.98 3.25 -6.66
CA ARG A 90 6.88 2.56 -5.37
C ARG A 90 6.79 3.59 -4.27
N TRP A 91 5.82 3.45 -3.36
CA TRP A 91 5.86 4.23 -2.12
C TRP A 91 6.82 3.60 -1.11
N ILE A 92 7.38 4.44 -0.27
CA ILE A 92 8.17 4.04 0.90
C ILE A 92 7.75 4.90 2.10
N GLY A 93 7.63 4.28 3.27
CA GLY A 93 7.42 5.01 4.52
C GLY A 93 8.70 5.71 5.00
N ASP A 94 8.55 6.71 5.83
CA ASP A 94 9.64 7.52 6.37
C ASP A 94 10.48 6.81 7.46
N ASP A 95 10.15 5.56 7.75
CA ASP A 95 10.88 4.68 8.66
C ASP A 95 11.12 3.27 8.07
N ASP A 96 10.84 3.08 6.77
CA ASP A 96 11.06 1.82 6.05
C ASP A 96 12.47 1.75 5.45
N ARG A 97 12.90 0.55 5.00
CA ARG A 97 14.17 0.34 4.29
C ARG A 97 13.99 -0.65 3.14
N LEU A 98 14.74 -0.44 2.07
CA LEU A 98 14.81 -1.35 0.93
C LEU A 98 16.16 -2.06 0.91
N GLN A 99 16.17 -3.34 0.53
CA GLN A 99 17.39 -4.04 0.16
C GLN A 99 17.89 -3.55 -1.20
N PRO A 100 19.20 -3.56 -1.46
CA PRO A 100 19.75 -3.04 -2.72
C PRO A 100 19.13 -3.62 -3.98
N ALA A 101 18.76 -4.90 -3.99
CA ALA A 101 18.18 -5.59 -5.13
C ALA A 101 16.65 -5.41 -5.26
N CYS A 102 16.00 -4.57 -4.44
CA CYS A 102 14.54 -4.49 -4.41
C CYS A 102 13.95 -4.03 -5.74
N VAL A 103 14.52 -2.99 -6.34
CA VAL A 103 14.03 -2.46 -7.62
C VAL A 103 14.41 -3.37 -8.78
N SER A 104 15.64 -3.85 -8.85
CA SER A 104 16.11 -4.71 -9.95
C SER A 104 15.34 -6.04 -10.02
N ARG A 105 15.05 -6.68 -8.88
CA ARG A 105 14.23 -7.90 -8.83
C ARG A 105 12.80 -7.66 -9.31
N ALA A 106 12.19 -6.56 -8.89
CA ALA A 106 10.84 -6.20 -9.36
C ALA A 106 10.82 -5.91 -10.87
N MET A 107 11.81 -5.19 -11.39
CA MET A 107 11.92 -4.88 -12.81
C MET A 107 12.18 -6.15 -13.66
N ALA A 108 12.93 -7.12 -13.13
CA ALA A 108 13.11 -8.42 -13.79
C ALA A 108 11.77 -9.17 -13.93
N ALA A 109 10.91 -9.13 -12.89
CA ALA A 109 9.58 -9.72 -12.97
C ALA A 109 8.70 -9.00 -14.02
N PHE A 110 8.71 -7.66 -14.08
CA PHE A 110 8.00 -6.90 -15.14
C PHE A 110 8.51 -7.22 -16.54
N ALA A 111 9.81 -7.48 -16.69
CA ALA A 111 10.40 -7.87 -17.98
C ALA A 111 9.97 -9.29 -18.42
N SER A 112 9.64 -10.18 -17.48
CA SER A 112 9.17 -11.53 -17.77
C SER A 112 7.69 -11.61 -18.15
N ASP A 113 6.88 -10.61 -17.73
CA ASP A 113 5.46 -10.55 -18.04
C ASP A 113 4.97 -9.10 -18.17
N GLU A 114 4.72 -8.66 -19.39
CA GLU A 114 4.27 -7.29 -19.69
C GLU A 114 2.85 -6.98 -19.19
N ARG A 115 2.04 -7.99 -18.85
CA ARG A 115 0.67 -7.83 -18.32
C ARG A 115 0.67 -7.31 -16.88
N LEU A 116 1.74 -7.57 -16.14
CA LEU A 116 1.84 -7.20 -14.73
C LEU A 116 1.65 -5.69 -14.53
N ILE A 117 0.85 -5.35 -13.54
CA ILE A 117 0.70 -3.94 -13.09
C ILE A 117 1.39 -3.69 -11.75
N LEU A 118 1.67 -4.73 -11.00
CA LEU A 118 2.27 -4.65 -9.66
C LEU A 118 3.17 -5.85 -9.42
N VAL A 119 4.33 -5.59 -8.82
CA VAL A 119 5.24 -6.62 -8.29
C VAL A 119 5.46 -6.34 -6.81
N THR A 120 5.08 -7.31 -5.97
CA THR A 120 5.32 -7.29 -4.52
C THR A 120 6.55 -8.13 -4.18
N ASN A 121 7.02 -8.04 -2.94
CA ASN A 121 8.10 -8.86 -2.39
C ASN A 121 7.78 -9.28 -0.95
N GLN A 122 8.53 -10.23 -0.42
CA GLN A 122 8.44 -10.51 1.02
C GLN A 122 8.89 -9.29 1.82
N VAL A 123 8.15 -9.01 2.91
CA VAL A 123 8.41 -7.89 3.80
C VAL A 123 8.75 -8.40 5.19
N SER A 124 9.84 -7.92 5.74
CA SER A 124 10.22 -8.14 7.13
C SER A 124 9.66 -7.01 7.99
N TYR A 125 8.97 -7.35 9.06
CA TYR A 125 8.38 -6.39 10.01
C TYR A 125 9.06 -6.49 11.37
N SER A 126 9.62 -5.37 11.86
CA SER A 126 10.08 -5.24 13.24
C SER A 126 8.97 -4.70 14.13
N ARG A 127 8.74 -5.34 15.26
CA ARG A 127 7.82 -4.88 16.30
C ARG A 127 8.57 -4.09 17.38
N PRO A 128 7.88 -3.26 18.17
CA PRO A 128 8.51 -2.52 19.27
C PRO A 128 9.17 -3.41 20.34
N ASP A 129 8.77 -4.67 20.46
CA ASP A 129 9.37 -5.66 21.37
C ASP A 129 10.62 -6.35 20.80
N GLY A 130 11.08 -5.93 19.62
CA GLY A 130 12.24 -6.51 18.92
C GLY A 130 11.92 -7.76 18.10
N THR A 131 10.70 -8.26 18.14
CA THR A 131 10.30 -9.43 17.33
C THR A 131 10.27 -9.05 15.85
N VAL A 132 10.88 -9.90 15.01
CA VAL A 132 10.84 -9.78 13.55
C VAL A 132 9.91 -10.85 12.97
N THR A 133 9.01 -10.45 12.08
CA THR A 133 8.10 -11.36 11.37
C THR A 133 8.19 -11.09 9.87
N THR A 134 8.22 -12.15 9.06
CA THR A 134 8.22 -12.01 7.60
C THR A 134 6.82 -12.27 7.07
N ALA A 135 6.34 -11.39 6.17
CA ALA A 135 5.12 -11.58 5.41
C ALA A 135 5.46 -11.94 3.97
N ALA A 136 4.91 -13.07 3.52
CA ALA A 136 5.01 -13.56 2.16
C ALA A 136 3.62 -13.82 1.58
N TYR A 137 3.50 -13.75 0.28
CA TYR A 137 2.32 -14.23 -0.42
C TYR A 137 2.56 -15.68 -0.85
N GLU A 138 1.79 -16.57 -0.26
CA GLU A 138 1.69 -17.96 -0.69
C GLU A 138 0.38 -18.10 -1.47
N GLY A 139 0.43 -17.72 -2.74
CA GLY A 139 -0.71 -17.86 -3.66
C GLY A 139 -0.82 -19.28 -4.21
N PRO A 140 -1.95 -19.62 -4.84
CA PRO A 140 -2.07 -20.87 -5.60
C PRO A 140 -1.00 -20.93 -6.70
N HIS A 141 -0.47 -22.13 -6.92
CA HIS A 141 0.59 -22.37 -7.91
C HIS A 141 0.14 -22.02 -9.33
N GLU A 142 1.07 -21.51 -10.13
CA GLU A 142 1.03 -21.18 -11.56
C GLU A 142 -0.31 -20.67 -12.13
N GLY A 143 -0.39 -19.37 -12.41
CA GLY A 143 -1.46 -18.73 -13.17
C GLY A 143 -2.77 -18.45 -12.42
N GLY A 144 -2.82 -18.70 -11.11
CA GLY A 144 -3.98 -18.43 -10.26
C GLY A 144 -3.80 -17.25 -9.30
N GLY A 145 -4.81 -16.96 -8.51
CA GLY A 145 -4.79 -15.93 -7.48
C GLY A 145 -4.56 -14.54 -8.05
N LEU A 146 -3.60 -13.78 -7.50
CA LEU A 146 -3.32 -12.40 -7.94
C LEU A 146 -2.64 -12.32 -9.31
N GLY A 147 -2.04 -13.42 -9.81
CA GLY A 147 -1.43 -13.50 -11.12
C GLY A 147 -2.39 -13.94 -12.25
N SER A 148 -3.62 -14.31 -11.93
CA SER A 148 -4.62 -14.79 -12.89
C SER A 148 -4.97 -13.78 -13.98
N ASP A 149 -5.32 -14.25 -15.17
CA ASP A 149 -5.89 -13.42 -16.23
C ASP A 149 -7.35 -13.02 -15.97
N ASP A 150 -8.08 -13.80 -15.16
CA ASP A 150 -9.45 -13.44 -14.74
C ASP A 150 -9.44 -12.33 -13.69
N PRO A 151 -9.94 -11.11 -14.02
CA PRO A 151 -9.96 -9.99 -13.09
C PRO A 151 -10.79 -10.29 -11.83
N VAL A 152 -11.83 -11.11 -11.94
CA VAL A 152 -12.70 -11.45 -10.80
C VAL A 152 -12.01 -12.46 -9.88
N GLU A 153 -11.20 -13.37 -10.42
CA GLU A 153 -10.38 -14.27 -9.63
C GLU A 153 -9.36 -13.48 -8.80
N ARG A 154 -8.59 -12.58 -9.42
CA ARG A 154 -7.65 -11.70 -8.71
C ARG A 154 -8.34 -10.88 -7.62
N PHE A 155 -9.47 -10.27 -7.96
CA PHE A 155 -10.26 -9.48 -7.01
C PHE A 155 -10.74 -10.31 -5.82
N THR A 156 -11.25 -11.52 -6.09
CA THR A 156 -11.75 -12.42 -5.04
C THR A 156 -10.61 -12.92 -4.15
N GLU A 157 -9.46 -13.22 -4.73
CA GLU A 157 -8.25 -13.59 -3.97
C GLU A 157 -7.81 -12.44 -3.05
N MET A 158 -7.78 -11.20 -3.53
CA MET A 158 -7.48 -10.05 -2.67
C MET A 158 -8.49 -9.93 -1.53
N LEU A 159 -9.79 -10.06 -1.80
CA LEU A 159 -10.82 -10.03 -0.75
C LEU A 159 -10.65 -11.15 0.28
N ARG A 160 -10.14 -12.33 -0.14
CA ARG A 160 -9.80 -13.44 0.76
C ARG A 160 -8.61 -13.05 1.65
N LEU A 161 -7.53 -12.56 1.06
CA LEU A 161 -6.33 -12.13 1.79
C LEU A 161 -6.64 -11.04 2.81
N LEU A 162 -7.46 -10.05 2.47
CA LEU A 162 -7.92 -9.00 3.37
C LEU A 162 -8.67 -9.53 4.60
N ASN A 163 -9.23 -10.73 4.53
CA ASN A 163 -9.94 -11.37 5.62
C ASN A 163 -9.07 -12.34 6.45
N GLU A 164 -8.05 -12.91 5.85
CA GLU A 164 -7.34 -14.07 6.42
C GLU A 164 -5.95 -13.71 6.94
N SER A 165 -5.27 -12.78 6.28
CA SER A 165 -3.92 -12.39 6.67
C SER A 165 -3.92 -11.19 7.61
N PRO A 166 -3.27 -11.29 8.79
CA PRO A 166 -2.96 -10.13 9.61
C PRO A 166 -1.84 -9.28 9.00
N PHE A 167 -1.01 -9.90 8.18
CA PHE A 167 0.04 -9.26 7.39
C PHE A 167 -0.42 -9.23 5.94
N LEU A 168 -1.20 -8.23 5.60
CA LEU A 168 -1.58 -8.02 4.22
C LEU A 168 -0.32 -7.80 3.39
N ILE A 169 -0.26 -8.45 2.22
CA ILE A 169 0.59 -7.94 1.16
C ILE A 169 0.12 -6.53 0.90
N ASP A 170 0.92 -5.57 1.34
CA ASP A 170 0.59 -4.18 1.18
C ASP A 170 1.02 -3.73 -0.23
N PRO A 171 0.09 -3.64 -1.17
CA PRO A 171 0.42 -3.28 -2.56
C PRO A 171 0.98 -1.87 -2.66
N LEU A 172 0.72 -1.01 -1.68
CA LEU A 172 1.28 0.34 -1.62
C LEU A 172 2.81 0.31 -1.58
N TYR A 173 3.38 -0.78 -1.06
CA TYR A 173 4.83 -0.95 -0.92
C TYR A 173 5.41 -1.97 -1.91
N GLY A 174 4.66 -2.34 -2.93
CA GLY A 174 5.15 -2.99 -4.15
C GLY A 174 5.62 -1.97 -5.19
N LEU A 175 6.27 -2.44 -6.25
CA LEU A 175 6.56 -1.63 -7.43
C LEU A 175 5.38 -1.73 -8.40
N LEU A 176 4.77 -0.60 -8.75
CA LEU A 176 3.57 -0.51 -9.61
C LEU A 176 3.91 0.16 -10.93
N ARG A 177 3.21 -0.22 -12.02
CA ARG A 177 3.10 0.70 -13.15
C ARG A 177 2.47 1.99 -12.68
N ARG A 178 3.05 3.13 -13.05
CA ARG A 178 2.60 4.43 -12.54
C ARG A 178 1.19 4.78 -12.99
N GLU A 179 0.80 4.41 -14.20
CA GLU A 179 -0.52 4.72 -14.73
C GLU A 179 -1.66 4.22 -13.83
N PRO A 180 -1.81 2.91 -13.50
CA PRO A 180 -2.84 2.45 -12.58
C PRO A 180 -2.65 3.00 -11.16
N ALA A 181 -1.42 3.24 -10.71
CA ALA A 181 -1.15 3.78 -9.38
C ALA A 181 -1.75 5.18 -9.17
N VAL A 182 -1.72 6.03 -10.21
CA VAL A 182 -2.25 7.41 -10.15
C VAL A 182 -3.65 7.54 -10.75
N GLY A 183 -4.04 6.64 -11.65
CA GLY A 183 -5.34 6.67 -12.35
C GLY A 183 -6.48 6.11 -11.49
N ILE A 184 -6.23 5.14 -10.63
CA ILE A 184 -7.27 4.57 -9.76
C ILE A 184 -7.63 5.57 -8.65
N PRO A 185 -8.90 6.03 -8.57
CA PRO A 185 -9.31 7.02 -7.59
C PRO A 185 -9.25 6.45 -6.17
N ARG A 186 -8.63 7.21 -5.28
CA ARG A 186 -8.52 6.94 -3.86
C ARG A 186 -9.43 7.89 -3.09
N ARG A 187 -10.06 7.41 -2.01
CA ARG A 187 -10.96 8.19 -1.18
C ARG A 187 -10.46 8.21 0.26
N ASN A 188 -10.36 9.39 0.87
CA ASN A 188 -9.95 9.49 2.28
C ASN A 188 -11.02 8.88 3.20
N MET A 189 -10.74 7.68 3.66
CA MET A 189 -11.60 6.88 4.53
C MET A 189 -10.78 5.82 5.28
N LEU A 190 -11.33 5.30 6.37
CA LEU A 190 -10.74 4.13 7.02
C LEU A 190 -10.79 2.92 6.08
N ARG A 191 -9.71 2.11 6.07
CA ARG A 191 -9.49 0.96 5.17
C ARG A 191 -9.32 1.36 3.70
N GLU A 192 -8.88 2.58 3.45
CA GLU A 192 -8.65 3.06 2.11
C GLU A 192 -7.58 2.22 1.38
N ASP A 193 -6.51 1.87 2.07
CA ASP A 193 -5.43 0.99 1.61
C ASP A 193 -5.95 -0.37 1.14
N GLU A 194 -6.82 -1.00 1.91
CA GLU A 194 -7.46 -2.26 1.54
C GLU A 194 -8.40 -2.11 0.33
N VAL A 195 -9.12 -1.00 0.23
CA VAL A 195 -9.95 -0.67 -0.94
C VAL A 195 -9.09 -0.49 -2.18
N PHE A 196 -7.98 0.24 -2.05
CA PHE A 196 -7.06 0.46 -3.16
C PHE A 196 -6.41 -0.85 -3.62
N ALA A 197 -6.01 -1.73 -2.68
CA ALA A 197 -5.50 -3.06 -2.99
C ALA A 197 -6.49 -3.88 -3.85
N ALA A 198 -7.77 -3.90 -3.44
CA ALA A 198 -8.80 -4.61 -4.20
C ALA A 198 -9.07 -3.99 -5.58
N LYS A 199 -9.04 -2.66 -5.69
CA LYS A 199 -9.17 -1.96 -6.98
C LYS A 199 -8.02 -2.29 -7.93
N LEU A 200 -6.77 -2.33 -7.41
CA LEU A 200 -5.59 -2.73 -8.17
C LEU A 200 -5.67 -4.20 -8.62
N ALA A 201 -6.10 -5.12 -7.76
CA ALA A 201 -6.25 -6.52 -8.13
C ALA A 201 -7.27 -6.73 -9.26
N LEU A 202 -8.31 -5.90 -9.33
CA LEU A 202 -9.26 -5.91 -10.44
C LEU A 202 -8.63 -5.34 -11.73
N ALA A 203 -7.75 -4.36 -11.61
CA ALA A 203 -7.16 -3.64 -12.74
C ALA A 203 -6.12 -4.46 -13.54
N GLY A 204 -5.38 -5.36 -12.91
CA GLY A 204 -4.39 -6.17 -13.61
C GLY A 204 -3.68 -7.20 -12.74
N PRO A 205 -2.91 -8.10 -13.35
CA PRO A 205 -2.22 -9.18 -12.65
C PRO A 205 -0.99 -8.66 -11.87
N TRP A 206 -0.65 -9.41 -10.81
CA TRP A 206 0.47 -9.13 -9.92
C TRP A 206 1.43 -10.32 -9.88
N ALA A 207 2.71 -10.02 -9.69
CA ALA A 207 3.72 -11.01 -9.34
C ALA A 207 4.23 -10.78 -7.90
N HIS A 208 4.85 -11.81 -7.34
CA HIS A 208 5.47 -11.76 -6.03
C HIS A 208 6.89 -12.32 -6.10
N VAL A 209 7.87 -11.51 -5.70
CA VAL A 209 9.26 -11.93 -5.55
C VAL A 209 9.42 -12.60 -4.18
N PRO A 210 9.78 -13.89 -4.11
CA PRO A 210 9.87 -14.63 -2.85
C PRO A 210 11.20 -14.37 -2.09
N GLU A 211 11.61 -13.12 -2.05
CA GLU A 211 12.80 -12.62 -1.36
C GLU A 211 12.41 -11.50 -0.40
N VAL A 212 13.07 -11.42 0.77
CA VAL A 212 12.88 -10.31 1.73
C VAL A 212 13.64 -9.09 1.24
N LEU A 213 12.94 -8.21 0.52
CA LEU A 213 13.51 -7.03 -0.13
C LEU A 213 13.08 -5.70 0.49
N SER A 214 12.19 -5.75 1.48
CA SER A 214 11.73 -4.58 2.22
C SER A 214 11.70 -4.88 3.70
N HIS A 215 12.05 -3.86 4.51
CA HIS A 215 11.98 -3.90 5.95
C HIS A 215 11.09 -2.75 6.45
N ARG A 216 10.15 -3.05 7.33
CA ARG A 216 9.17 -2.09 7.84
C ARG A 216 9.07 -2.16 9.36
N ASN A 217 8.78 -1.03 9.98
CA ASN A 217 8.47 -0.96 11.40
C ASN A 217 6.97 -1.17 11.61
N TRP A 218 6.63 -2.23 12.34
CA TRP A 218 5.23 -2.52 12.67
C TRP A 218 4.77 -1.66 13.83
N ARG A 219 3.80 -0.79 13.57
CA ARG A 219 3.14 0.00 14.60
C ARG A 219 1.72 -0.51 14.80
N LEU A 220 1.44 -1.02 16.01
CA LEU A 220 0.06 -1.33 16.38
C LEU A 220 -0.68 -0.02 16.64
N GLU A 221 -1.43 0.45 15.68
CA GLU A 221 -2.27 1.62 15.82
C GLU A 221 -3.74 1.22 16.01
N ARG A 222 -4.39 1.82 17.02
CA ARG A 222 -5.84 1.66 17.18
C ARG A 222 -6.56 2.35 16.03
N ILE A 223 -7.70 1.79 15.59
CA ILE A 223 -8.51 2.35 14.50
C ILE A 223 -8.92 3.82 14.73
N SER A 224 -9.08 4.22 16.00
CA SER A 224 -9.34 5.61 16.37
C SER A 224 -8.12 6.53 16.19
N GLY A 225 -6.90 6.02 16.37
CA GLY A 225 -5.66 6.71 16.05
C GLY A 225 -5.51 6.92 14.55
N LEU A 226 -5.72 5.85 13.78
CA LEU A 226 -5.71 5.90 12.33
C LEU A 226 -6.76 6.90 11.78
N ALA A 227 -7.95 6.95 12.37
CA ALA A 227 -8.98 7.93 11.98
C ALA A 227 -8.51 9.37 12.18
N ARG A 228 -7.82 9.67 13.29
CA ARG A 228 -7.24 11.00 13.54
C ARG A 228 -6.12 11.32 12.56
N ARG A 229 -5.23 10.36 12.29
CA ARG A 229 -4.11 10.52 11.36
C ARG A 229 -4.58 10.76 9.91
N LEU A 230 -5.67 10.10 9.50
CA LEU A 230 -6.32 10.30 8.21
C LEU A 230 -7.20 11.56 8.15
N ASP A 231 -7.42 12.22 9.30
CA ASP A 231 -8.36 13.35 9.44
C ASP A 231 -9.75 13.01 8.90
N VAL A 232 -10.27 11.85 9.34
CA VAL A 232 -11.63 11.40 9.00
C VAL A 232 -12.53 11.44 10.23
N PRO A 233 -13.84 11.69 10.08
CA PRO A 233 -14.79 11.75 11.18
C PRO A 233 -14.75 10.47 12.03
N SER A 234 -14.78 10.61 13.35
CA SER A 234 -14.65 9.51 14.33
C SER A 234 -15.71 8.42 14.17
N TRP A 235 -16.91 8.74 13.67
CA TRP A 235 -17.96 7.75 13.41
C TRP A 235 -17.53 6.69 12.38
N GLN A 236 -16.57 6.99 11.49
CA GLN A 236 -16.05 6.01 10.55
C GLN A 236 -15.43 4.78 11.23
N SER A 237 -14.88 4.93 12.44
CA SER A 237 -14.34 3.79 13.21
C SER A 237 -15.40 2.74 13.55
N HIS A 238 -16.66 3.12 13.64
CA HIS A 238 -17.78 2.21 13.85
C HIS A 238 -18.36 1.63 12.55
N ALA A 239 -18.15 2.32 11.43
CA ALA A 239 -18.72 1.99 10.12
C ALA A 239 -17.67 1.55 9.08
N ALA A 240 -16.41 1.36 9.45
CA ALA A 240 -15.30 1.13 8.52
C ALA A 240 -15.56 -0.03 7.55
N ASN A 241 -16.08 -1.17 8.03
CA ASN A 241 -16.42 -2.31 7.17
C ASN A 241 -17.56 -1.98 6.18
N THR A 242 -18.54 -1.19 6.61
CA THR A 242 -19.69 -0.77 5.77
C THR A 242 -19.25 0.21 4.69
N LEU A 243 -18.38 1.16 5.05
CA LEU A 243 -17.82 2.12 4.10
C LEU A 243 -16.96 1.41 3.05
N GLN A 244 -16.10 0.47 3.47
CA GLN A 244 -15.31 -0.36 2.57
C GLN A 244 -16.22 -1.15 1.62
N CYS A 245 -17.21 -1.86 2.13
CA CYS A 245 -18.16 -2.61 1.31
C CYS A 245 -18.85 -1.70 0.27
N ARG A 246 -19.35 -0.54 0.70
CA ARG A 246 -20.01 0.43 -0.18
C ARG A 246 -19.08 0.95 -1.29
N GLU A 247 -17.83 1.27 -0.95
CA GLU A 247 -16.86 1.76 -1.92
C GLU A 247 -16.46 0.69 -2.93
N LEU A 248 -16.25 -0.55 -2.49
CA LEU A 248 -15.96 -1.68 -3.39
C LEU A 248 -17.15 -2.01 -4.30
N LEU A 249 -18.40 -1.99 -3.79
CA LEU A 249 -19.59 -2.20 -4.61
C LEU A 249 -19.76 -1.10 -5.67
N ARG A 250 -19.42 0.16 -5.32
CA ARG A 250 -19.39 1.26 -6.29
C ARG A 250 -18.36 1.00 -7.37
N TRP A 251 -17.14 0.65 -6.98
CA TRP A 251 -16.06 0.36 -7.92
C TRP A 251 -16.42 -0.78 -8.88
N VAL A 252 -16.94 -1.90 -8.38
CA VAL A 252 -17.37 -3.04 -9.19
C VAL A 252 -18.49 -2.65 -10.17
N ARG A 253 -19.40 -1.76 -9.78
CA ARG A 253 -20.44 -1.26 -10.68
C ARG A 253 -19.85 -0.49 -11.87
N ASP A 254 -18.82 0.33 -11.61
CA ASP A 254 -18.25 1.28 -12.56
C ASP A 254 -17.06 0.70 -13.35
N ALA A 255 -16.62 -0.53 -13.04
CA ALA A 255 -15.40 -1.16 -13.59
C ALA A 255 -15.52 -1.74 -15.01
N GLY A 256 -16.65 -1.53 -15.71
CA GLY A 256 -16.82 -2.04 -17.09
C GLY A 256 -16.88 -3.57 -17.24
N LEU A 257 -17.12 -4.30 -16.15
CA LEU A 257 -17.18 -5.76 -16.16
C LEU A 257 -18.43 -6.27 -16.90
N ALA A 258 -18.31 -7.44 -17.55
CA ALA A 258 -19.45 -8.21 -18.03
C ALA A 258 -20.42 -8.52 -16.88
N ASP A 259 -21.71 -8.74 -17.18
CA ASP A 259 -22.74 -8.89 -16.15
C ASP A 259 -22.49 -10.07 -15.22
N ASP A 260 -21.99 -11.20 -15.72
CA ASP A 260 -21.63 -12.37 -14.92
C ASP A 260 -20.47 -12.05 -13.97
N ASP A 261 -19.43 -11.43 -14.47
CA ASP A 261 -18.27 -11.03 -13.70
C ASP A 261 -18.62 -10.00 -12.64
N ARG A 262 -19.47 -9.04 -13.00
CA ARG A 262 -20.00 -8.06 -12.05
C ARG A 262 -20.80 -8.74 -10.93
N ARG A 263 -21.61 -9.75 -11.25
CA ARG A 263 -22.34 -10.55 -10.23
C ARG A 263 -21.39 -11.31 -9.34
N ARG A 264 -20.38 -11.99 -9.90
CA ARG A 264 -19.33 -12.74 -9.16
C ARG A 264 -18.56 -11.80 -8.21
N ALA A 265 -18.08 -10.66 -8.72
CA ALA A 265 -17.34 -9.66 -7.93
C ALA A 265 -18.19 -9.08 -6.79
N ARG A 266 -19.44 -8.71 -7.05
CA ARG A 266 -20.39 -8.23 -6.01
C ARG A 266 -20.61 -9.27 -4.93
N ALA A 267 -20.81 -10.53 -5.31
CA ALA A 267 -20.96 -11.64 -4.35
C ALA A 267 -19.69 -11.80 -3.48
N GLY A 268 -18.50 -11.63 -4.05
CA GLY A 268 -17.23 -11.60 -3.32
C GLY A 268 -17.20 -10.52 -2.25
N VAL A 269 -17.54 -9.27 -2.61
CA VAL A 269 -17.60 -8.14 -1.66
C VAL A 269 -18.59 -8.40 -0.51
N LEU A 270 -19.79 -8.90 -0.83
CA LEU A 270 -20.79 -9.19 0.19
C LEU A 270 -20.37 -10.33 1.12
N ARG A 271 -19.71 -11.39 0.60
CA ARG A 271 -19.13 -12.47 1.43
C ARG A 271 -18.04 -11.95 2.36
N MET A 272 -17.12 -11.11 1.86
CA MET A 272 -16.09 -10.47 2.67
C MET A 272 -16.73 -9.65 3.80
N TYR A 273 -17.70 -8.80 3.48
CA TYR A 273 -18.41 -7.96 4.44
C TYR A 273 -19.11 -8.79 5.52
N ALA A 274 -19.88 -9.82 5.12
CA ALA A 274 -20.59 -10.69 6.06
C ALA A 274 -19.61 -11.38 7.03
N ARG A 275 -18.46 -11.87 6.52
CA ARG A 275 -17.42 -12.50 7.36
C ARG A 275 -16.83 -11.52 8.38
N ARG A 276 -16.55 -10.27 7.97
CA ARG A 276 -16.05 -9.21 8.86
C ARG A 276 -17.07 -8.81 9.93
N GLN A 277 -18.34 -8.69 9.55
CA GLN A 277 -19.41 -8.37 10.50
C GLN A 277 -19.59 -9.46 11.55
N ARG A 278 -19.60 -10.73 11.14
CA ARG A 278 -19.64 -11.87 12.08
C ARG A 278 -18.48 -11.83 13.09
N ARG A 279 -17.25 -11.54 12.64
CA ARG A 279 -16.09 -11.39 13.52
C ARG A 279 -16.25 -10.20 14.49
N THR A 280 -16.75 -9.08 14.01
CA THR A 280 -16.98 -7.87 14.83
C THR A 280 -18.04 -8.14 15.91
N ILE A 281 -19.15 -8.79 15.56
CA ILE A 281 -20.21 -9.17 16.50
C ILE A 281 -19.66 -10.15 17.54
N ALA A 282 -18.99 -11.22 17.12
CA ALA A 282 -18.42 -12.22 18.02
C ALA A 282 -17.38 -11.62 18.99
N HIS A 283 -16.59 -10.64 18.55
CA HIS A 283 -15.65 -9.94 19.43
C HIS A 283 -16.39 -9.07 20.47
N ARG A 284 -17.41 -8.31 20.04
CA ARG A 284 -18.23 -7.49 20.95
C ARG A 284 -18.97 -8.32 21.98
N SER A 285 -19.59 -9.43 21.57
CA SER A 285 -20.29 -10.34 22.46
C SER A 285 -19.34 -10.94 23.53
N ARG A 286 -18.14 -11.39 23.14
CA ARG A 286 -17.13 -11.90 24.08
C ARG A 286 -16.69 -10.82 25.08
N LYS A 287 -16.50 -9.57 24.64
CA LYS A 287 -16.15 -8.47 25.53
C LYS A 287 -17.25 -8.17 26.55
N LEU A 288 -18.52 -8.16 26.12
CA LEU A 288 -19.66 -7.98 27.04
C LEU A 288 -19.75 -9.11 28.07
N LEU A 289 -19.57 -10.36 27.64
CA LEU A 289 -19.58 -11.51 28.53
C LEU A 289 -18.43 -11.50 29.55
N SER A 290 -17.24 -11.01 29.14
CA SER A 290 -16.11 -10.87 30.06
C SER A 290 -16.31 -9.76 31.11
N MET A 291 -17.07 -8.70 30.77
CA MET A 291 -17.42 -7.62 31.71
C MET A 291 -18.57 -7.99 32.65
N ALA A 292 -19.39 -8.98 32.29
CA ALA A 292 -20.52 -9.46 33.09
C ALA A 292 -20.17 -10.60 34.05
N ARG A 293 -18.92 -11.09 34.08
CA ARG A 293 -18.48 -12.09 35.10
C ARG A 293 -18.15 -11.34 36.38
N PRO A 294 -18.88 -11.59 37.49
CA PRO A 294 -18.50 -11.08 38.81
C PRO A 294 -17.18 -11.73 39.23
N THR A 295 -16.30 -10.92 39.81
CA THR A 295 -15.06 -11.34 40.51
C THR A 295 -15.39 -12.19 41.73
#